data_1f418a0d7a7c276797e8fff548424a86
#
_entry.id   1f418a0d7a7c276797e8fff548424a86
#
_cell.length_a   1.000
_cell.length_b   1.000
_cell.length_c   1.000
_cell.angle_alpha   90.00
_cell.angle_beta   90.00
_cell.angle_gamma   90.00
#
_symmetry.space_group_name_H-M   'P 1'
#
loop_
_entity.id
_entity.type
_entity.pdbx_description
1 polymer ?
#
loop_
_entity_poly.entity_id
_entity_poly.type
_entity_poly.pdbx_seq_one_letter_code
_entity_poly.pdbx_strand_id
1 'polypeptide(L)'
;MPRISFLDGFTGNLLAQKIDCPQGSGVVACYPLFDGVTAMLLRLESPGFWEKREKRDALEINFCVNGRFECAFSPREHVTLTPGDMSLSIFDGIHGAWAESRFPLGYYEGVCFDVDCPTASRWIAANAPALATDFSALRDNLLGSRWCVAENAGPRCEHVFREFYENLPYFHRDYLRLKALELFMLLRNIPRLGREPDYCSPKQLELVRHLRDHLLSDRIGRISLPALAQEHGLSVSRLQKLFRQAYGAPIYHYVKEYRLEQAAVELAKTRRRITEIALDAGYDSASKFTEAFKKRYGLTPSAFRADAIPESNRNNSTELE
;
A
#
# COMPACT_ATOMS: atom_id res chain seq x y z
N MET A 1 1.13 11.45 -13.95
CA MET A 1 1.41 11.75 -12.54
C MET A 1 1.95 13.16 -12.47
N PRO A 2 1.42 14.06 -11.64
CA PRO A 2 2.06 15.35 -11.46
C PRO A 2 3.48 15.08 -10.93
N ARG A 3 4.48 15.59 -11.66
CA ARG A 3 5.85 15.65 -11.14
C ARG A 3 5.78 16.32 -9.79
N ILE A 4 6.36 15.70 -8.80
CA ILE A 4 6.38 16.18 -7.42
C ILE A 4 7.11 17.51 -7.37
N SER A 5 6.38 18.61 -7.47
CA SER A 5 6.83 19.96 -7.08
C SER A 5 6.59 20.19 -5.58
N PHE A 6 6.66 19.14 -4.77
CA PHE A 6 6.40 19.22 -3.34
C PHE A 6 7.46 19.96 -2.54
N LEU A 7 8.64 20.16 -3.10
CA LEU A 7 9.73 20.81 -2.38
C LEU A 7 9.69 22.35 -2.45
N ASP A 8 8.96 22.93 -3.40
CA ASP A 8 9.01 24.38 -3.64
C ASP A 8 7.97 25.19 -2.84
N GLY A 9 7.10 24.57 -2.05
CA GLY A 9 6.01 25.25 -1.33
C GLY A 9 5.97 25.04 0.17
N PHE A 10 6.94 24.34 0.77
CA PHE A 10 6.87 23.99 2.19
C PHE A 10 7.59 25.02 3.08
N THR A 11 6.81 25.85 3.73
CA THR A 11 7.26 26.70 4.85
C THR A 11 6.86 26.02 6.17
N GLY A 12 7.83 25.47 6.90
CA GLY A 12 7.63 24.93 8.25
C GLY A 12 8.25 23.54 8.44
N ASN A 13 8.71 23.22 9.60
CA ASN A 13 9.41 22.01 10.13
C ASN A 13 9.22 20.65 9.41
N LEU A 14 9.37 20.62 8.10
CA LEU A 14 9.25 19.43 7.27
C LEU A 14 10.62 18.79 7.09
N LEU A 15 10.75 17.54 7.47
CA LEU A 15 11.90 16.71 7.11
C LEU A 15 11.50 15.87 5.90
N ALA A 16 11.70 16.37 4.71
CA ALA A 16 11.59 15.55 3.51
C ALA A 16 12.91 14.81 3.31
N GLN A 17 12.83 13.48 3.34
CA GLN A 17 13.96 12.62 2.97
C GLN A 17 13.73 12.14 1.54
N LYS A 18 14.68 12.50 0.66
CA LYS A 18 14.79 11.87 -0.63
C LYS A 18 15.41 10.49 -0.43
N ILE A 19 14.69 9.44 -0.81
CA ILE A 19 15.23 8.08 -0.79
C ILE A 19 15.77 7.79 -2.18
N ASP A 20 17.08 7.77 -2.31
CA ASP A 20 17.75 7.27 -3.50
C ASP A 20 18.02 5.77 -3.30
N CYS A 21 17.22 4.92 -3.94
CA CYS A 21 17.48 3.48 -4.01
C CYS A 21 18.33 3.18 -5.26
N PRO A 22 19.17 2.13 -5.24
CA PRO A 22 19.96 1.73 -6.43
C PRO A 22 19.11 1.44 -7.67
N GLN A 23 17.82 1.21 -7.51
CA GLN A 23 16.88 0.81 -8.57
C GLN A 23 15.69 1.76 -8.72
N GLY A 24 15.70 2.93 -8.10
CA GLY A 24 14.57 3.86 -8.18
C GLY A 24 14.75 5.11 -7.35
N SER A 25 13.72 5.93 -7.31
CA SER A 25 13.68 7.18 -6.56
C SER A 25 12.38 7.30 -5.78
N GLY A 26 12.38 8.11 -4.74
CA GLY A 26 11.17 8.37 -4.00
C GLY A 26 11.30 9.55 -3.06
N VAL A 27 10.16 9.95 -2.49
CA VAL A 27 10.09 10.98 -1.46
C VAL A 27 9.31 10.41 -0.29
N VAL A 28 9.89 10.50 0.89
CA VAL A 28 9.20 10.33 2.16
C VAL A 28 9.20 11.69 2.86
N ALA A 29 8.03 12.27 2.98
CA ALA A 29 7.84 13.54 3.66
C ALA A 29 7.32 13.28 5.08
N CYS A 30 8.12 13.64 6.09
CA CYS A 30 7.81 13.40 7.50
C CYS A 30 7.24 14.65 8.16
N TYR A 31 6.11 14.48 8.83
CA TYR A 31 5.37 15.53 9.53
C TYR A 31 5.25 15.17 11.02
N PRO A 32 6.12 15.68 11.89
CA PRO A 32 5.96 15.51 13.34
C PRO A 32 4.67 16.19 13.79
N LEU A 33 3.70 15.41 14.26
CA LEU A 33 2.40 15.92 14.70
C LEU A 33 2.46 16.36 16.16
N PHE A 34 2.86 15.45 17.02
CA PHE A 34 3.12 15.67 18.43
C PHE A 34 4.15 14.66 18.94
N ASP A 35 4.60 14.81 20.20
CA ASP A 35 5.67 13.97 20.74
C ASP A 35 5.29 12.48 20.63
N GLY A 36 6.15 11.72 20.00
CA GLY A 36 5.95 10.31 19.75
C GLY A 36 5.08 9.97 18.53
N VAL A 37 4.56 10.94 17.77
CA VAL A 37 3.77 10.66 16.55
C VAL A 37 4.25 11.48 15.36
N THR A 38 4.62 10.77 14.30
CA THR A 38 4.99 11.34 13.02
C THR A 38 4.10 10.74 11.92
N ALA A 39 3.46 11.59 11.13
CA ALA A 39 2.83 11.17 9.88
C ALA A 39 3.84 11.26 8.75
N MET A 40 3.80 10.30 7.83
CA MET A 40 4.67 10.24 6.66
C MET A 40 3.83 10.10 5.40
N LEU A 41 4.15 10.89 4.38
CA LEU A 41 3.64 10.70 3.04
C LEU A 41 4.70 9.99 2.21
N LEU A 42 4.33 8.84 1.66
CA LEU A 42 5.21 8.02 0.84
C LEU A 42 4.81 8.15 -0.64
N ARG A 43 5.77 8.49 -1.48
CA ARG A 43 5.65 8.46 -2.95
C ARG A 43 6.92 7.89 -3.53
N LEU A 44 6.88 6.62 -3.87
CA LEU A 44 8.04 5.82 -4.23
C LEU A 44 7.88 5.31 -5.66
N GLU A 45 8.89 5.53 -6.49
CA GLU A 45 9.05 4.96 -7.84
C GLU A 45 10.26 4.02 -7.81
N SER A 46 10.03 2.80 -7.34
CA SER A 46 11.06 1.78 -7.11
C SER A 46 10.42 0.40 -7.09
N PRO A 47 11.11 -0.67 -7.47
CA PRO A 47 10.63 -2.04 -7.28
C PRO A 47 10.60 -2.47 -5.81
N GLY A 48 11.29 -1.76 -4.93
CA GLY A 48 11.35 -2.05 -3.51
C GLY A 48 12.59 -1.44 -2.84
N PHE A 49 12.66 -1.60 -1.54
CA PHE A 49 13.83 -1.20 -0.75
C PHE A 49 14.02 -2.11 0.46
N TRP A 50 15.23 -2.09 1.01
CA TRP A 50 15.57 -2.70 2.29
C TRP A 50 15.76 -1.60 3.33
N GLU A 51 15.15 -1.77 4.48
CA GLU A 51 15.31 -0.87 5.60
C GLU A 51 15.77 -1.62 6.83
N LYS A 52 16.85 -1.15 7.44
CA LYS A 52 17.25 -1.58 8.77
C LYS A 52 16.53 -0.73 9.79
N ARG A 53 15.77 -1.36 10.66
CA ARG A 53 15.01 -0.65 11.69
C ARG A 53 15.63 -0.86 13.05
N GLU A 54 15.69 0.21 13.83
CA GLU A 54 16.18 0.19 15.20
C GLU A 54 15.11 -0.37 16.14
N LYS A 55 15.58 -1.01 17.22
CA LYS A 55 14.71 -1.51 18.28
C LYS A 55 14.02 -0.35 18.98
N ARG A 56 12.68 -0.34 18.97
CA ARG A 56 11.88 0.62 19.73
C ARG A 56 10.47 0.08 19.96
N ASP A 57 9.82 0.55 21.02
CA ASP A 57 8.41 0.25 21.29
C ASP A 57 7.52 1.15 20.42
N ALA A 58 7.38 0.76 19.16
CA ALA A 58 6.67 1.55 18.17
C ALA A 58 5.58 0.74 17.46
N LEU A 59 4.50 1.45 17.11
CA LEU A 59 3.44 0.99 16.24
C LEU A 59 3.54 1.76 14.92
N GLU A 60 3.68 1.04 13.81
CA GLU A 60 3.56 1.61 12.47
C GLU A 60 2.18 1.29 11.92
N ILE A 61 1.52 2.31 11.38
CA ILE A 61 0.23 2.21 10.71
C ILE A 61 0.43 2.70 9.29
N ASN A 62 0.34 1.80 8.30
CA ASN A 62 0.55 2.13 6.90
C ASN A 62 -0.76 1.93 6.12
N PHE A 63 -1.13 2.91 5.29
CA PHE A 63 -2.31 2.88 4.43
C PHE A 63 -1.89 3.04 2.96
N CYS A 64 -2.34 2.11 2.13
CA CYS A 64 -2.11 2.14 0.69
C CYS A 64 -3.12 3.04 -0.01
N VAL A 65 -2.65 4.11 -0.63
CA VAL A 65 -3.47 5.01 -1.45
C VAL A 65 -3.49 4.52 -2.90
N ASN A 66 -2.30 4.27 -3.46
CA ASN A 66 -2.12 3.78 -4.82
C ASN A 66 -0.93 2.81 -4.89
N GLY A 67 -0.95 1.98 -5.93
CA GLY A 67 0.09 1.00 -6.14
C GLY A 67 -0.14 -0.28 -5.35
N ARG A 68 0.94 -0.99 -5.08
CA ARG A 68 0.93 -2.24 -4.32
C ARG A 68 2.17 -2.32 -3.45
N PHE A 69 1.97 -2.66 -2.20
CA PHE A 69 3.03 -2.86 -1.22
C PHE A 69 3.03 -4.32 -0.77
N GLU A 70 4.19 -4.93 -0.79
CA GLU A 70 4.43 -6.24 -0.21
C GLU A 70 5.63 -6.14 0.72
N CYS A 71 5.45 -6.53 1.97
CA CYS A 71 6.53 -6.53 2.95
C CYS A 71 6.68 -7.90 3.59
N ALA A 72 7.89 -8.42 3.59
CA ALA A 72 8.25 -9.63 4.29
C ALA A 72 9.04 -9.27 5.55
N PHE A 73 8.50 -9.56 6.72
CA PHE A 73 9.13 -9.31 8.02
C PHE A 73 9.90 -10.54 8.51
N SER A 74 9.44 -11.72 8.11
CA SER A 74 10.12 -13.00 8.37
C SER A 74 9.72 -14.00 7.27
N PRO A 75 10.36 -15.18 7.22
CA PRO A 75 9.96 -16.23 6.29
C PRO A 75 8.49 -16.69 6.43
N ARG A 76 7.86 -16.39 7.55
CA ARG A 76 6.49 -16.81 7.85
C ARG A 76 5.47 -15.69 7.81
N GLU A 77 5.91 -14.43 7.84
CA GLU A 77 5.03 -13.28 7.98
C GLU A 77 5.32 -12.25 6.91
N HIS A 78 4.30 -11.96 6.14
CA HIS A 78 4.32 -10.97 5.08
C HIS A 78 2.98 -10.25 5.06
N VAL A 79 3.03 -9.02 4.59
CA VAL A 79 1.88 -8.16 4.42
C VAL A 79 1.78 -7.79 2.95
N THR A 80 0.57 -7.79 2.42
CA THR A 80 0.27 -7.24 1.10
C THR A 80 -0.81 -6.19 1.27
N LEU A 81 -0.56 -4.99 0.75
CA LEU A 81 -1.54 -3.91 0.70
C LEU A 81 -1.87 -3.57 -0.74
N THR A 82 -3.15 -3.39 -0.97
CA THR A 82 -3.72 -2.79 -2.19
C THR A 82 -4.43 -1.49 -1.82
N PRO A 83 -4.81 -0.64 -2.78
CA PRO A 83 -5.50 0.61 -2.47
C PRO A 83 -6.74 0.41 -1.59
N GLY A 84 -6.79 1.13 -0.48
CA GLY A 84 -7.83 1.02 0.55
C GLY A 84 -7.49 0.08 1.72
N ASP A 85 -6.37 -0.65 1.66
CA ASP A 85 -5.90 -1.49 2.75
C ASP A 85 -4.98 -0.72 3.70
N MET A 86 -5.00 -1.13 4.97
CA MET A 86 -4.04 -0.67 5.98
C MET A 86 -3.31 -1.85 6.59
N SER A 87 -2.08 -1.61 7.05
CA SER A 87 -1.36 -2.53 7.93
C SER A 87 -0.99 -1.86 9.23
N LEU A 88 -0.91 -2.69 10.26
CA LEU A 88 -0.34 -2.35 11.56
C LEU A 88 0.83 -3.28 11.82
N SER A 89 1.96 -2.72 12.24
CA SER A 89 3.21 -3.47 12.47
C SER A 89 3.90 -2.96 13.71
N ILE A 90 4.58 -3.84 14.43
CA ILE A 90 5.47 -3.48 15.54
C ILE A 90 6.92 -3.75 15.16
N PHE A 91 7.81 -2.93 15.67
CA PHE A 91 9.25 -3.05 15.46
C PHE A 91 9.97 -3.06 16.81
N ASP A 92 10.09 -4.25 17.38
CA ASP A 92 10.68 -4.44 18.72
C ASP A 92 12.19 -4.75 18.67
N GLY A 93 12.78 -4.72 17.46
CA GLY A 93 14.20 -5.05 17.22
C GLY A 93 14.51 -6.55 17.25
N ILE A 94 13.54 -7.41 17.60
CA ILE A 94 13.63 -8.86 17.51
C ILE A 94 12.97 -9.29 16.21
N HIS A 95 11.79 -8.74 15.97
CA HIS A 95 10.99 -8.99 14.78
C HIS A 95 11.11 -7.78 13.85
N GLY A 96 11.23 -7.98 12.57
CA GLY A 96 11.27 -6.90 11.59
C GLY A 96 12.54 -6.04 11.60
N ALA A 97 13.62 -6.49 12.24
CA ALA A 97 14.91 -5.80 12.18
C ALA A 97 15.40 -5.58 10.73
N TRP A 98 14.97 -6.45 9.82
CA TRP A 98 15.15 -6.34 8.38
C TRP A 98 13.80 -6.60 7.70
N ALA A 99 13.22 -5.57 7.13
CA ALA A 99 12.01 -5.68 6.32
C ALA A 99 12.37 -5.52 4.84
N GLU A 100 11.97 -6.50 4.03
CA GLU A 100 12.04 -6.38 2.58
C GLU A 100 10.73 -5.82 2.07
N SER A 101 10.75 -4.55 1.68
CA SER A 101 9.61 -3.89 1.06
C SER A 101 9.71 -4.00 -0.46
N ARG A 102 8.66 -4.48 -1.11
CA ARG A 102 8.56 -4.63 -2.56
C ARG A 102 7.36 -3.84 -3.09
N PHE A 103 7.55 -3.24 -4.24
CA PHE A 103 6.51 -2.57 -5.00
C PHE A 103 6.38 -3.23 -6.38
N PRO A 104 5.57 -4.29 -6.51
CA PRO A 104 5.50 -5.09 -7.74
C PRO A 104 5.10 -4.29 -8.98
N LEU A 105 4.44 -3.14 -8.78
CA LEU A 105 4.04 -2.22 -9.86
C LEU A 105 5.12 -1.18 -10.19
N GLY A 106 6.28 -1.23 -9.52
CA GLY A 106 7.33 -0.22 -9.68
C GLY A 106 7.01 1.12 -9.03
N TYR A 107 5.89 1.25 -8.32
CA TYR A 107 5.55 2.44 -7.57
C TYR A 107 4.63 2.13 -6.37
N TYR A 108 4.66 3.02 -5.39
CA TYR A 108 3.79 2.99 -4.23
C TYR A 108 3.50 4.39 -3.72
N GLU A 109 2.25 4.65 -3.37
CA GLU A 109 1.81 5.86 -2.69
C GLU A 109 1.01 5.48 -1.45
N GLY A 110 1.35 6.09 -0.32
CA GLY A 110 0.72 5.76 0.95
C GLY A 110 0.88 6.84 2.01
N VAL A 111 0.13 6.66 3.08
CA VAL A 111 0.25 7.43 4.33
C VAL A 111 0.68 6.46 5.42
N CYS A 112 1.72 6.82 6.14
CA CYS A 112 2.21 6.03 7.26
C CYS A 112 2.22 6.88 8.53
N PHE A 113 1.84 6.28 9.66
CA PHE A 113 2.04 6.85 10.99
C PHE A 113 3.06 6.01 11.72
N ASP A 114 4.05 6.68 12.23
CA ASP A 114 5.04 6.13 13.14
C ASP A 114 4.74 6.64 14.55
N VAL A 115 4.47 5.69 15.46
CA VAL A 115 4.02 5.99 16.83
C VAL A 115 4.97 5.34 17.81
N ASP A 116 5.79 6.16 18.49
CA ASP A 116 6.53 5.75 19.71
C ASP A 116 5.52 5.63 20.85
N CYS A 117 5.11 4.40 21.16
CA CYS A 117 3.98 4.16 22.04
C CYS A 117 4.14 4.81 23.44
N PRO A 118 5.29 4.68 24.15
CA PRO A 118 5.45 5.30 25.45
C PRO A 118 5.40 6.82 25.40
N THR A 119 6.02 7.45 24.41
CA THR A 119 6.08 8.91 24.29
C THR A 119 4.73 9.48 23.89
N ALA A 120 4.06 8.86 22.91
CA ALA A 120 2.74 9.27 22.47
C ALA A 120 1.69 9.15 23.60
N SER A 121 1.74 8.06 24.39
CA SER A 121 0.85 7.87 25.53
C SER A 121 1.04 8.97 26.61
N ARG A 122 2.29 9.34 26.92
CA ARG A 122 2.58 10.45 27.85
C ARG A 122 2.05 11.78 27.30
N TRP A 123 2.24 12.05 26.01
CA TRP A 123 1.73 13.27 25.40
C TRP A 123 0.21 13.37 25.48
N ILE A 124 -0.51 12.29 25.17
CA ILE A 124 -1.99 12.24 25.27
C ILE A 124 -2.44 12.48 26.70
N ALA A 125 -1.81 11.82 27.67
CA ALA A 125 -2.16 11.98 29.08
C ALA A 125 -2.00 13.44 29.57
N ALA A 126 -1.01 14.14 29.05
CA ALA A 126 -0.73 15.54 29.43
C ALA A 126 -1.60 16.56 28.67
N ASN A 127 -1.90 16.34 27.39
CA ASN A 127 -2.51 17.35 26.52
C ASN A 127 -3.96 17.05 26.11
N ALA A 128 -4.38 15.79 26.17
CA ALA A 128 -5.71 15.35 25.78
C ALA A 128 -6.22 14.19 26.67
N PRO A 129 -6.24 14.35 28.02
CA PRO A 129 -6.54 13.26 28.96
C PRO A 129 -7.93 12.66 28.75
N ALA A 130 -8.90 13.43 28.23
CA ALA A 130 -10.24 12.94 27.91
C ALA A 130 -10.24 11.84 26.85
N LEU A 131 -9.21 11.74 26.00
CA LEU A 131 -9.09 10.69 24.99
C LEU A 131 -8.66 9.36 25.61
N ALA A 132 -8.01 9.38 26.78
CA ALA A 132 -7.59 8.20 27.55
C ALA A 132 -6.97 7.09 26.65
N THR A 133 -6.08 7.47 25.73
CA THR A 133 -5.45 6.54 24.80
C THR A 133 -4.07 6.13 25.29
N ASP A 134 -3.93 4.86 25.63
CA ASP A 134 -2.65 4.18 25.81
C ASP A 134 -2.29 3.45 24.51
N PHE A 135 -1.22 3.89 23.86
CA PHE A 135 -0.83 3.32 22.55
C PHE A 135 -0.24 1.93 22.67
N SER A 136 0.37 1.58 23.81
CA SER A 136 0.82 0.21 24.03
C SER A 136 -0.38 -0.74 24.17
N ALA A 137 -1.38 -0.34 24.96
CA ALA A 137 -2.63 -1.10 25.08
C ALA A 137 -3.41 -1.16 23.74
N LEU A 138 -3.45 -0.06 22.98
CA LEU A 138 -4.06 -0.02 21.65
C LEU A 138 -3.39 -1.01 20.69
N ARG A 139 -2.05 -0.98 20.63
CA ARG A 139 -1.24 -1.92 19.85
C ARG A 139 -1.57 -3.37 20.22
N ASP A 140 -1.53 -3.71 21.49
CA ASP A 140 -1.73 -5.06 21.99
C ASP A 140 -3.16 -5.56 21.72
N ASN A 141 -4.15 -4.69 21.83
CA ASN A 141 -5.53 -4.99 21.47
C ASN A 141 -5.71 -5.27 19.98
N LEU A 142 -5.10 -4.48 19.11
CA LEU A 142 -5.24 -4.62 17.65
C LEU A 142 -4.46 -5.82 17.12
N LEU A 143 -3.23 -6.03 17.60
CA LEU A 143 -2.33 -7.05 17.08
C LEU A 143 -2.42 -8.38 17.84
N GLY A 144 -2.69 -8.35 19.14
CA GLY A 144 -2.62 -9.53 20.01
C GLY A 144 -1.19 -10.09 20.07
N SER A 145 -1.05 -11.38 19.73
CA SER A 145 0.28 -12.03 19.64
C SER A 145 0.96 -11.87 18.29
N ARG A 146 0.32 -11.18 17.33
CA ARG A 146 0.89 -10.91 16.00
C ARG A 146 1.66 -9.60 16.04
N TRP A 147 2.67 -9.48 15.24
CA TRP A 147 3.48 -8.27 15.12
C TRP A 147 3.27 -7.54 13.79
N CYS A 148 2.48 -8.12 12.89
CA CYS A 148 1.89 -7.40 11.77
C CYS A 148 0.51 -7.95 11.41
N VAL A 149 -0.36 -7.07 10.92
CA VAL A 149 -1.67 -7.39 10.33
C VAL A 149 -1.92 -6.49 9.15
N ALA A 150 -2.65 -6.98 8.15
CA ALA A 150 -3.20 -6.16 7.08
C ALA A 150 -4.68 -6.44 6.94
N GLU A 151 -5.46 -5.38 6.73
CA GLU A 151 -6.90 -5.45 6.57
C GLU A 151 -7.39 -4.24 5.77
N ASN A 152 -8.58 -4.33 5.18
CA ASN A 152 -9.21 -3.16 4.60
C ASN A 152 -9.51 -2.13 5.68
N ALA A 153 -9.12 -0.87 5.46
CA ALA A 153 -9.26 0.19 6.45
C ALA A 153 -10.71 0.50 6.81
N GLY A 154 -11.63 0.11 5.95
CA GLY A 154 -13.04 0.47 6.08
C GLY A 154 -13.30 1.96 5.83
N PRO A 155 -14.54 2.35 5.53
CA PRO A 155 -14.85 3.68 5.00
C PRO A 155 -14.48 4.83 5.94
N ARG A 156 -14.52 4.63 7.26
CA ARG A 156 -14.21 5.68 8.23
C ARG A 156 -12.71 5.96 8.32
N CYS A 157 -11.89 4.91 8.49
CA CYS A 157 -10.43 5.08 8.55
C CYS A 157 -9.89 5.49 7.18
N GLU A 158 -10.38 4.89 6.09
CA GLU A 158 -10.01 5.27 4.73
C GLU A 158 -10.25 6.76 4.46
N HIS A 159 -11.39 7.31 4.89
CA HIS A 159 -11.69 8.75 4.77
C HIS A 159 -10.61 9.61 5.44
N VAL A 160 -10.24 9.29 6.68
CA VAL A 160 -9.21 10.04 7.40
C VAL A 160 -7.84 9.92 6.73
N PHE A 161 -7.44 8.72 6.29
CA PHE A 161 -6.18 8.54 5.57
C PHE A 161 -6.12 9.31 4.25
N ARG A 162 -7.24 9.34 3.49
CA ARG A 162 -7.31 10.12 2.24
C ARG A 162 -7.23 11.61 2.50
N GLU A 163 -7.87 12.11 3.56
CA GLU A 163 -7.70 13.50 3.95
C GLU A 163 -6.26 13.86 4.30
N PHE A 164 -5.52 12.95 4.97
CA PHE A 164 -4.09 13.14 5.17
C PHE A 164 -3.35 13.19 3.84
N TYR A 165 -3.58 12.22 2.96
CA TYR A 165 -2.87 12.13 1.68
C TYR A 165 -3.08 13.35 0.81
N GLU A 166 -4.31 13.84 0.72
CA GLU A 166 -4.70 14.96 -0.14
C GLU A 166 -4.26 16.31 0.42
N ASN A 167 -4.24 16.44 1.73
CA ASN A 167 -4.13 17.73 2.40
C ASN A 167 -2.85 17.95 3.20
N LEU A 168 -2.07 16.91 3.46
CA LEU A 168 -0.80 17.00 4.20
C LEU A 168 0.09 18.17 3.75
N PRO A 169 0.20 18.47 2.45
CA PRO A 169 1.00 19.59 1.97
C PRO A 169 0.42 20.98 2.28
N TYR A 170 -0.86 21.09 2.58
CA TYR A 170 -1.58 22.37 2.55
C TYR A 170 -2.17 22.80 3.89
N PHE A 171 -2.38 21.85 4.83
CA PHE A 171 -3.06 22.16 6.07
C PHE A 171 -2.15 22.51 7.24
N HIS A 172 -2.70 23.33 8.13
CA HIS A 172 -2.05 23.69 9.38
C HIS A 172 -1.84 22.45 10.25
N ARG A 173 -0.70 22.40 10.95
CA ARG A 173 -0.30 21.27 11.81
C ARG A 173 -1.37 20.86 12.82
N ASP A 174 -2.13 21.81 13.38
CA ASP A 174 -3.17 21.51 14.38
C ASP A 174 -4.35 20.76 13.76
N TYR A 175 -4.72 21.05 12.52
CA TYR A 175 -5.72 20.25 11.81
C TYR A 175 -5.27 18.81 11.62
N LEU A 176 -4.03 18.60 11.21
CA LEU A 176 -3.46 17.27 11.04
C LEU A 176 -3.39 16.51 12.38
N ARG A 177 -3.11 17.21 13.49
CA ARG A 177 -3.17 16.63 14.84
C ARG A 177 -4.58 16.15 15.19
N LEU A 178 -5.60 16.96 14.94
CA LEU A 178 -7.01 16.55 15.15
C LEU A 178 -7.37 15.31 14.35
N LYS A 179 -6.95 15.26 13.09
CA LYS A 179 -7.19 14.09 12.22
C LYS A 179 -6.44 12.84 12.68
N ALA A 180 -5.23 12.97 13.20
CA ALA A 180 -4.51 11.85 13.80
C ALA A 180 -5.23 11.33 15.06
N LEU A 181 -5.70 12.22 15.92
CA LEU A 181 -6.48 11.85 17.11
C LEU A 181 -7.79 11.16 16.72
N GLU A 182 -8.48 11.66 15.69
CA GLU A 182 -9.67 10.99 15.12
C GLU A 182 -9.34 9.56 14.67
N LEU A 183 -8.25 9.38 13.90
CA LEU A 183 -7.81 8.05 13.46
C LEU A 183 -7.58 7.11 14.64
N PHE A 184 -6.85 7.55 15.66
CA PHE A 184 -6.57 6.71 16.83
C PHE A 184 -7.82 6.36 17.63
N MET A 185 -8.79 7.27 17.70
CA MET A 185 -10.10 6.99 18.29
C MET A 185 -10.90 5.96 17.48
N LEU A 186 -10.85 6.03 16.15
CA LEU A 186 -11.46 5.03 15.29
C LEU A 186 -10.80 3.66 15.48
N LEU A 187 -9.47 3.60 15.46
CA LEU A 187 -8.70 2.37 15.66
C LEU A 187 -8.99 1.72 17.02
N ARG A 188 -9.16 2.51 18.09
CA ARG A 188 -9.50 1.99 19.42
C ARG A 188 -10.82 1.25 19.46
N ASN A 189 -11.76 1.61 18.58
CA ASN A 189 -13.08 1.00 18.50
C ASN A 189 -13.17 -0.16 17.49
N ILE A 190 -12.08 -0.48 16.81
CA ILE A 190 -12.02 -1.65 15.92
C ILE A 190 -11.82 -2.90 16.80
N PRO A 191 -12.64 -3.95 16.62
CA PRO A 191 -12.34 -5.23 17.26
C PRO A 191 -10.99 -5.74 16.72
N ARG A 192 -10.35 -6.61 17.49
CA ARG A 192 -9.06 -7.21 17.12
C ARG A 192 -8.99 -7.55 15.64
N LEU A 193 -8.01 -6.99 14.94
CA LEU A 193 -7.84 -7.13 13.50
C LEU A 193 -7.39 -8.54 13.14
N GLY A 194 -7.96 -9.06 12.07
CA GLY A 194 -7.55 -10.29 11.40
C GLY A 194 -7.93 -11.59 12.11
N ARG A 195 -8.23 -12.60 11.33
CA ARG A 195 -8.31 -14.00 11.77
C ARG A 195 -6.89 -14.47 12.14
N GLU A 196 -6.79 -15.40 13.08
CA GLU A 196 -5.50 -16.07 13.32
C GLU A 196 -4.94 -16.56 11.98
N PRO A 197 -3.71 -16.19 11.62
CA PRO A 197 -3.14 -16.65 10.37
C PRO A 197 -2.95 -18.15 10.45
N ASP A 198 -3.58 -18.85 9.51
CA ASP A 198 -3.28 -20.25 9.23
C ASP A 198 -1.89 -20.23 8.56
N TYR A 199 -0.84 -20.38 9.36
CA TYR A 199 0.55 -20.14 8.94
C TYR A 199 0.95 -21.03 7.76
N CYS A 200 1.28 -20.43 6.63
CA CYS A 200 2.01 -21.13 5.58
C CYS A 200 3.41 -21.49 6.07
N SER A 201 3.83 -22.72 5.86
CA SER A 201 5.23 -23.08 6.11
C SER A 201 6.16 -22.30 5.15
N PRO A 202 7.45 -22.11 5.46
CA PRO A 202 8.39 -21.42 4.57
C PRO A 202 8.39 -21.98 3.14
N LYS A 203 8.32 -23.29 2.98
CA LYS A 203 8.19 -23.96 1.66
C LYS A 203 6.89 -23.61 0.94
N GLN A 204 5.79 -23.55 1.66
CA GLN A 204 4.49 -23.18 1.08
C GLN A 204 4.46 -21.70 0.69
N LEU A 205 5.11 -20.83 1.46
CA LEU A 205 5.23 -19.41 1.14
C LEU A 205 6.07 -19.19 -0.10
N GLU A 206 7.21 -19.88 -0.21
CA GLU A 206 8.06 -19.85 -1.40
C GLU A 206 7.32 -20.37 -2.64
N LEU A 207 6.58 -21.46 -2.50
CA LEU A 207 5.73 -21.99 -3.56
C LEU A 207 4.71 -20.95 -4.07
N VAL A 208 3.97 -20.32 -3.17
CA VAL A 208 2.96 -19.32 -3.60
C VAL A 208 3.59 -18.04 -4.15
N ARG A 209 4.82 -17.69 -3.75
CA ARG A 209 5.60 -16.61 -4.38
C ARG A 209 5.96 -16.94 -5.82
N HIS A 210 6.56 -18.12 -6.05
CA HIS A 210 6.86 -18.59 -7.41
C HIS A 210 5.59 -18.64 -8.28
N LEU A 211 4.51 -19.18 -7.72
CA LEU A 211 3.22 -19.21 -8.38
C LEU A 211 2.76 -17.81 -8.78
N ARG A 212 2.80 -16.85 -7.86
CA ARG A 212 2.43 -15.47 -8.16
C ARG A 212 3.28 -14.91 -9.29
N ASP A 213 4.60 -15.05 -9.20
CA ASP A 213 5.53 -14.50 -10.20
C ASP A 213 5.27 -15.11 -11.58
N HIS A 214 4.99 -16.41 -11.65
CA HIS A 214 4.57 -17.07 -12.90
C HIS A 214 3.24 -16.52 -13.43
N LEU A 215 2.23 -16.37 -12.55
CA LEU A 215 0.92 -15.84 -12.89
C LEU A 215 0.96 -14.40 -13.42
N LEU A 216 1.89 -13.60 -12.89
CA LEU A 216 2.03 -12.19 -13.27
C LEU A 216 2.91 -12.01 -14.51
N SER A 217 3.83 -12.92 -14.79
CA SER A 217 4.67 -12.90 -16.00
C SER A 217 3.91 -13.35 -17.26
N ASP A 218 2.87 -14.17 -17.11
CA ASP A 218 2.04 -14.62 -18.23
C ASP A 218 1.03 -13.54 -18.67
N ARG A 219 1.41 -12.75 -19.67
CA ARG A 219 0.57 -11.68 -20.23
C ARG A 219 -0.68 -12.20 -20.94
N ILE A 220 -0.70 -13.45 -21.40
CA ILE A 220 -1.76 -13.98 -22.27
C ILE A 220 -2.93 -14.62 -21.50
N GLY A 221 -2.79 -14.82 -20.20
CA GLY A 221 -3.94 -15.07 -19.30
C GLY A 221 -4.61 -16.44 -19.40
N ARG A 222 -3.96 -17.44 -19.94
CA ARG A 222 -4.48 -18.81 -20.01
C ARG A 222 -3.87 -19.74 -18.98
N ILE A 223 -3.76 -19.25 -17.75
CA ILE A 223 -3.20 -20.05 -16.67
C ILE A 223 -4.22 -21.11 -16.26
N SER A 224 -3.85 -22.38 -16.48
CA SER A 224 -4.62 -23.51 -16.01
C SER A 224 -4.24 -23.79 -14.54
N LEU A 225 -5.08 -23.36 -13.60
CA LEU A 225 -4.89 -23.71 -12.17
C LEU A 225 -4.77 -25.23 -11.93
N PRO A 226 -5.52 -26.12 -12.65
CA PRO A 226 -5.28 -27.54 -12.54
C PRO A 226 -3.88 -27.98 -12.94
N ALA A 227 -3.31 -27.45 -14.04
CA ALA A 227 -1.95 -27.77 -14.46
C ALA A 227 -0.91 -27.32 -13.44
N LEU A 228 -1.04 -26.09 -12.92
CA LEU A 228 -0.16 -25.58 -11.87
C LEU A 228 -0.26 -26.38 -10.56
N ALA A 229 -1.46 -26.75 -10.17
CA ALA A 229 -1.66 -27.56 -8.98
C ALA A 229 -0.99 -28.95 -9.15
N GLN A 230 -1.14 -29.57 -10.33
CA GLN A 230 -0.52 -30.84 -10.67
C GLN A 230 1.00 -30.76 -10.67
N GLU A 231 1.59 -29.71 -11.26
CA GLU A 231 3.04 -29.46 -11.28
C GLU A 231 3.66 -29.45 -9.87
N HIS A 232 2.90 -28.91 -8.91
CA HIS A 232 3.35 -28.81 -7.51
C HIS A 232 2.80 -29.92 -6.59
N GLY A 233 2.17 -30.96 -7.14
CA GLY A 233 1.64 -32.08 -6.35
C GLY A 233 0.51 -31.68 -5.39
N LEU A 234 -0.26 -30.63 -5.73
CA LEU A 234 -1.34 -30.11 -4.92
C LEU A 234 -2.70 -30.28 -5.60
N SER A 235 -3.76 -30.33 -4.80
CA SER A 235 -5.11 -30.10 -5.33
C SER A 235 -5.33 -28.59 -5.60
N VAL A 236 -6.19 -28.26 -6.56
CA VAL A 236 -6.58 -26.88 -6.86
C VAL A 236 -7.10 -26.15 -5.62
N SER A 237 -7.92 -26.83 -4.82
CA SER A 237 -8.45 -26.28 -3.56
C SER A 237 -7.35 -25.92 -2.57
N ARG A 238 -6.34 -26.79 -2.44
CA ARG A 238 -5.19 -26.55 -1.55
C ARG A 238 -4.35 -25.38 -2.05
N LEU A 239 -4.09 -25.31 -3.36
CA LEU A 239 -3.38 -24.20 -3.98
C LEU A 239 -4.10 -22.87 -3.76
N GLN A 240 -5.41 -22.82 -3.99
CA GLN A 240 -6.23 -21.62 -3.74
C GLN A 240 -6.23 -21.22 -2.26
N LYS A 241 -6.32 -22.20 -1.35
CA LYS A 241 -6.26 -21.94 0.09
C LYS A 241 -4.91 -21.31 0.47
N LEU A 242 -3.80 -21.89 0.06
CA LEU A 242 -2.44 -21.38 0.33
C LEU A 242 -2.25 -19.98 -0.24
N PHE A 243 -2.68 -19.77 -1.48
CA PHE A 243 -2.57 -18.46 -2.12
C PHE A 243 -3.38 -17.39 -1.38
N ARG A 244 -4.62 -17.73 -0.99
CA ARG A 244 -5.47 -16.82 -0.22
C ARG A 244 -4.91 -16.54 1.17
N GLN A 245 -4.26 -17.52 1.81
CA GLN A 245 -3.57 -17.33 3.08
C GLN A 245 -2.39 -16.36 2.94
N ALA A 246 -1.64 -16.47 1.83
CA ALA A 246 -0.47 -15.63 1.57
C ALA A 246 -0.81 -14.21 1.10
N TYR A 247 -1.85 -14.07 0.27
CA TYR A 247 -2.16 -12.82 -0.44
C TYR A 247 -3.54 -12.23 -0.13
N GLY A 248 -4.26 -12.80 0.82
CA GLY A 248 -5.56 -12.31 1.28
C GLY A 248 -6.71 -12.47 0.29
N ALA A 249 -6.44 -12.80 -0.98
CA ALA A 249 -7.43 -12.88 -2.06
C ALA A 249 -7.34 -14.18 -2.87
N PRO A 250 -8.45 -14.63 -3.48
CA PRO A 250 -8.42 -15.73 -4.45
C PRO A 250 -7.52 -15.39 -5.64
N ILE A 251 -6.85 -16.40 -6.22
CA ILE A 251 -5.87 -16.24 -7.32
C ILE A 251 -6.42 -15.37 -8.46
N TYR A 252 -7.60 -15.69 -8.98
CA TYR A 252 -8.18 -14.95 -10.10
C TYR A 252 -8.46 -13.49 -9.75
N HIS A 253 -8.93 -13.23 -8.54
CA HIS A 253 -9.18 -11.85 -8.09
C HIS A 253 -7.87 -11.08 -7.99
N TYR A 254 -6.85 -11.68 -7.36
CA TYR A 254 -5.52 -11.10 -7.22
C TYR A 254 -4.90 -10.72 -8.57
N VAL A 255 -4.88 -11.67 -9.53
CA VAL A 255 -4.32 -11.45 -10.85
C VAL A 255 -5.11 -10.38 -11.61
N LYS A 256 -6.44 -10.40 -11.52
CA LYS A 256 -7.30 -9.41 -12.17
C LYS A 256 -7.03 -8.00 -11.64
N GLU A 257 -7.00 -7.83 -10.32
CA GLU A 257 -6.70 -6.53 -9.69
C GLU A 257 -5.30 -6.04 -10.06
N TYR A 258 -4.30 -6.91 -9.97
CA TYR A 258 -2.94 -6.58 -10.39
C TYR A 258 -2.88 -6.10 -11.85
N ARG A 259 -3.55 -6.78 -12.77
CA ARG A 259 -3.55 -6.41 -14.20
C ARG A 259 -4.27 -5.08 -14.45
N LEU A 260 -5.35 -4.79 -13.72
CA LEU A 260 -6.00 -3.47 -13.78
C LEU A 260 -5.09 -2.36 -13.24
N GLU A 261 -4.32 -2.64 -12.19
CA GLU A 261 -3.34 -1.69 -11.65
C GLU A 261 -2.20 -1.45 -12.64
N GLN A 262 -1.66 -2.49 -13.28
CA GLN A 262 -0.68 -2.35 -14.37
C GLN A 262 -1.24 -1.52 -15.52
N ALA A 263 -2.48 -1.77 -15.92
CA ALA A 263 -3.15 -1.00 -16.96
C ALA A 263 -3.29 0.48 -16.58
N ALA A 264 -3.57 0.80 -15.31
CA ALA A 264 -3.62 2.18 -14.84
C ALA A 264 -2.26 2.88 -14.94
N VAL A 265 -1.17 2.17 -14.58
CA VAL A 265 0.21 2.67 -14.76
C VAL A 265 0.51 2.94 -16.24
N GLU A 266 0.18 2.00 -17.12
CA GLU A 266 0.39 2.14 -18.56
C GLU A 266 -0.40 3.32 -19.15
N LEU A 267 -1.66 3.49 -18.73
CA LEU A 267 -2.50 4.61 -19.15
C LEU A 267 -1.91 5.96 -18.71
N ALA A 268 -1.36 6.03 -17.50
CA ALA A 268 -0.76 7.24 -16.98
C ALA A 268 0.60 7.58 -17.61
N LYS A 269 1.40 6.57 -17.97
CA LYS A 269 2.79 6.75 -18.41
C LYS A 269 2.98 6.68 -19.94
N THR A 270 2.00 6.12 -20.68
CA THR A 270 2.17 5.85 -22.11
C THR A 270 1.01 6.38 -22.95
N ARG A 271 1.26 6.52 -24.26
CA ARG A 271 0.23 6.81 -25.27
C ARG A 271 -0.25 5.56 -26.02
N ARG A 272 0.05 4.36 -25.52
CA ARG A 272 -0.41 3.10 -26.12
C ARG A 272 -1.93 3.10 -26.29
N ARG A 273 -2.42 2.40 -27.29
CA ARG A 273 -3.87 2.28 -27.52
C ARG A 273 -4.55 1.58 -26.35
N ILE A 274 -5.70 2.08 -25.92
CA ILE A 274 -6.47 1.49 -24.83
C ILE A 274 -6.84 0.04 -25.11
N THR A 275 -7.09 -0.28 -26.39
CA THR A 275 -7.36 -1.65 -26.86
C THR A 275 -6.18 -2.59 -26.63
N GLU A 276 -4.94 -2.13 -26.84
CA GLU A 276 -3.73 -2.92 -26.62
C GLU A 276 -3.50 -3.15 -25.11
N ILE A 277 -3.69 -2.10 -24.31
CA ILE A 277 -3.61 -2.19 -22.85
C ILE A 277 -4.67 -3.14 -22.28
N ALA A 278 -5.88 -3.12 -22.84
CA ALA A 278 -6.96 -4.02 -22.48
C ALA A 278 -6.61 -5.50 -22.77
N LEU A 279 -6.01 -5.78 -23.92
CA LEU A 279 -5.54 -7.12 -24.29
C LEU A 279 -4.42 -7.60 -23.36
N ASP A 280 -3.43 -6.76 -23.07
CA ASP A 280 -2.34 -7.06 -22.16
C ASP A 280 -2.84 -7.29 -20.70
N ALA A 281 -3.91 -6.60 -20.32
CA ALA A 281 -4.61 -6.82 -19.06
C ALA A 281 -5.47 -8.12 -19.06
N GLY A 282 -5.49 -8.86 -20.16
CA GLY A 282 -6.20 -10.14 -20.28
C GLY A 282 -7.69 -10.02 -20.57
N TYR A 283 -8.15 -8.90 -21.15
CA TYR A 283 -9.54 -8.72 -21.54
C TYR A 283 -9.74 -8.99 -23.03
N ASP A 284 -10.73 -9.80 -23.36
CA ASP A 284 -11.09 -10.13 -24.75
C ASP A 284 -11.69 -8.94 -25.50
N SER A 285 -12.17 -7.90 -24.81
CA SER A 285 -12.75 -6.71 -25.42
C SER A 285 -12.48 -5.46 -24.62
N ALA A 286 -12.30 -4.34 -25.32
CA ALA A 286 -12.15 -3.02 -24.70
C ALA A 286 -13.37 -2.59 -23.87
N SER A 287 -14.57 -3.06 -24.20
CA SER A 287 -15.79 -2.76 -23.44
C SER A 287 -15.75 -3.39 -22.04
N LYS A 288 -15.42 -4.68 -21.94
CA LYS A 288 -15.29 -5.38 -20.65
C LYS A 288 -14.18 -4.78 -19.81
N PHE A 289 -13.06 -4.41 -20.43
CA PHE A 289 -11.98 -3.70 -19.76
C PHE A 289 -12.45 -2.36 -19.21
N THR A 290 -13.12 -1.55 -20.04
CA THR A 290 -13.61 -0.22 -19.64
C THR A 290 -14.58 -0.30 -18.46
N GLU A 291 -15.49 -1.28 -18.47
CA GLU A 291 -16.43 -1.52 -17.38
C GLU A 291 -15.69 -1.90 -16.08
N ALA A 292 -14.77 -2.86 -16.15
CA ALA A 292 -13.99 -3.30 -15.01
C ALA A 292 -13.11 -2.17 -14.46
N PHE A 293 -12.47 -1.40 -15.34
CA PHE A 293 -11.62 -0.28 -14.98
C PHE A 293 -12.43 0.85 -14.31
N LYS A 294 -13.59 1.21 -14.90
CA LYS A 294 -14.49 2.20 -14.31
C LYS A 294 -15.03 1.76 -12.95
N LYS A 295 -15.35 0.48 -12.80
CA LYS A 295 -15.76 -0.08 -11.51
C LYS A 295 -14.68 0.07 -10.44
N ARG A 296 -13.40 -0.06 -10.83
CA ARG A 296 -12.25 -0.02 -9.90
C ARG A 296 -11.81 1.41 -9.57
N TYR A 297 -11.77 2.29 -10.57
CA TYR A 297 -11.18 3.64 -10.46
C TYR A 297 -12.21 4.78 -10.55
N GLY A 298 -13.48 4.49 -10.73
CA GLY A 298 -14.52 5.51 -10.89
C GLY A 298 -14.53 6.22 -12.26
N LEU A 299 -13.45 6.12 -13.03
CA LEU A 299 -13.24 6.79 -14.31
C LEU A 299 -13.09 5.77 -15.45
N THR A 300 -13.45 6.16 -16.66
CA THR A 300 -13.11 5.36 -17.83
C THR A 300 -11.59 5.43 -18.10
N PRO A 301 -10.98 4.43 -18.78
CA PRO A 301 -9.56 4.47 -19.14
C PRO A 301 -9.14 5.76 -19.88
N SER A 302 -10.01 6.28 -20.75
CA SER A 302 -9.75 7.54 -21.47
C SER A 302 -9.74 8.75 -20.56
N ALA A 303 -10.72 8.85 -19.64
CA ALA A 303 -10.79 9.92 -18.67
C ALA A 303 -9.60 9.86 -17.70
N PHE A 304 -9.28 8.67 -17.20
CA PHE A 304 -8.13 8.44 -16.32
C PHE A 304 -6.81 8.89 -16.98
N ARG A 305 -6.61 8.56 -18.27
CA ARG A 305 -5.44 9.02 -19.03
C ARG A 305 -5.41 10.55 -19.17
N ALA A 306 -6.56 11.17 -19.44
CA ALA A 306 -6.64 12.62 -19.58
C ALA A 306 -6.26 13.35 -18.29
N ASP A 307 -6.67 12.84 -17.14
CA ASP A 307 -6.33 13.40 -15.82
C ASP A 307 -4.83 13.18 -15.47
N ALA A 308 -4.27 12.02 -15.87
CA ALA A 308 -2.88 11.68 -15.54
C ALA A 308 -1.84 12.40 -16.41
N ILE A 309 -2.19 12.85 -17.62
CA ILE A 309 -1.29 13.55 -18.56
C ILE A 309 -1.68 15.03 -18.62
N PRO A 310 -0.94 15.95 -17.96
CA PRO A 310 -1.25 17.39 -18.00
C PRO A 310 -1.22 17.95 -19.42
N GLU A 311 -2.02 18.98 -19.69
CA GLU A 311 -2.18 19.62 -21.00
C GLU A 311 -0.90 20.24 -21.59
N SER A 312 0.12 20.51 -20.76
CA SER A 312 1.40 21.07 -21.21
C SER A 312 2.17 20.22 -22.23
N ASN A 313 1.82 18.95 -22.41
CA ASN A 313 2.45 18.05 -23.39
C ASN A 313 1.60 17.83 -24.67
N ARG A 314 0.50 18.57 -24.86
CA ARG A 314 -0.34 18.48 -26.08
C ARG A 314 0.19 19.30 -27.25
N ASN A 315 1.03 20.33 -26.99
CA ASN A 315 1.41 21.32 -28.01
C ASN A 315 2.75 21.08 -28.72
N ASN A 316 3.47 19.99 -28.41
CA ASN A 316 4.77 19.74 -29.08
C ASN A 316 4.69 18.84 -30.33
N SER A 317 3.51 18.66 -30.93
CA SER A 317 3.36 17.80 -32.14
C SER A 317 2.93 18.58 -33.41
N THR A 318 2.96 19.92 -33.41
CA THR A 318 2.48 20.73 -34.54
C THR A 318 3.53 21.62 -35.17
N GLU A 319 4.80 21.49 -34.79
CA GLU A 319 5.89 22.23 -35.50
C GLU A 319 6.96 21.25 -35.97
N LEU A 320 6.68 20.53 -37.06
CA LEU A 320 7.64 19.95 -38.00
C LEU A 320 6.84 19.55 -39.25
N GLU A 321 6.50 20.50 -40.08
CA GLU A 321 6.39 20.37 -41.53
C GLU A 321 7.38 21.33 -42.19
#